data_44e1eb59c8ba46d1373f0621dca1b18b
#
_entry.id   44e1eb59c8ba46d1373f0621dca1b18b
#
_cell.length_a   1.000
_cell.length_b   1.000
_cell.length_c   1.000
_cell.angle_alpha   90.00
_cell.angle_beta   90.00
_cell.angle_gamma   90.00
#
_symmetry.space_group_name_H-M   'P 1'
#
loop_
_entity.id
_entity.type
_entity.pdbx_description
1 polymer ?
#
loop_
_entity_poly.entity_id
_entity_poly.type
_entity_poly.pdbx_seq_one_letter_code
_entity_poly.pdbx_strand_id
1 'polypeptide(L)'
;MCLIIPMVFVHAQYREVGLFLGGTNYIGEVGKTTFVQPSLKTPSATLFYKSNFSTRFALRLELGLSSIRGIDSLSAEPLRKERAMSFSNSINHTSAILEVNYFEMDFSDFESSWSPYLFVGLSYIKYRDLYYPISESVANYQTNEFSFAIPMGVGVKTRLGMNFLLGFEIKALYTFTDKLDGSFPTFVDEIDQQPAFGNSLSNDWIIFGGFSLSYSFGRGWFIEGLL
;
A
#
# COMPACT_ATOMS: atom_id res chain seq x y z
N MET A 1 -41.80 -9.95 3.40
CA MET A 1 -41.44 -10.03 4.83
C MET A 1 -39.93 -9.86 4.92
N CYS A 2 -39.48 -8.61 5.13
CA CYS A 2 -38.08 -8.27 5.14
C CYS A 2 -37.55 -8.54 6.56
N LEU A 3 -36.67 -9.50 6.72
CA LEU A 3 -36.03 -9.82 7.98
C LEU A 3 -34.91 -8.77 8.24
N ILE A 4 -35.27 -7.74 9.00
CA ILE A 4 -34.28 -6.81 9.55
C ILE A 4 -33.61 -7.55 10.70
N ILE A 5 -32.42 -8.10 10.46
CA ILE A 5 -31.54 -8.61 11.52
C ILE A 5 -31.00 -7.38 12.27
N PRO A 6 -31.36 -7.16 13.53
CA PRO A 6 -30.73 -6.11 14.33
C PRO A 6 -29.27 -6.53 14.54
N MET A 7 -28.36 -5.85 13.88
CA MET A 7 -26.92 -5.98 14.13
C MET A 7 -26.64 -5.32 15.46
N VAL A 8 -26.67 -6.15 16.51
CA VAL A 8 -26.29 -5.71 17.88
C VAL A 8 -24.77 -5.50 17.86
N PHE A 9 -24.37 -4.28 17.58
CA PHE A 9 -22.99 -3.84 17.81
C PHE A 9 -22.81 -3.58 19.31
N VAL A 10 -22.45 -4.60 20.03
CA VAL A 10 -22.02 -4.46 21.41
C VAL A 10 -20.53 -4.78 21.44
N HIS A 11 -19.75 -3.81 21.95
CA HIS A 11 -18.51 -3.91 22.70
C HIS A 11 -17.19 -3.50 22.03
N ALA A 12 -16.52 -2.66 22.83
CA ALA A 12 -15.10 -2.33 22.80
C ALA A 12 -14.56 -1.85 21.44
N GLN A 13 -15.16 -0.81 20.90
CA GLN A 13 -14.61 -0.15 19.73
C GLN A 13 -13.38 0.67 20.12
N TYR A 14 -12.21 0.05 20.13
CA TYR A 14 -10.96 0.79 20.18
C TYR A 14 -10.67 1.36 18.80
N ARG A 15 -10.24 2.60 18.79
CA ARG A 15 -9.85 3.33 17.59
C ARG A 15 -8.37 3.59 17.63
N GLU A 16 -7.74 3.57 16.49
CA GLU A 16 -6.31 3.85 16.38
C GLU A 16 -6.09 4.89 15.29
N VAL A 17 -5.15 5.78 15.52
CA VAL A 17 -4.55 6.62 14.51
C VAL A 17 -3.07 6.30 14.46
N GLY A 18 -2.51 6.15 13.28
CA GLY A 18 -1.12 5.74 13.18
C GLY A 18 -0.46 6.16 11.88
N LEU A 19 0.84 5.99 11.88
CA LEU A 19 1.72 6.26 10.75
C LEU A 19 2.51 5.00 10.41
N PHE A 20 2.53 4.65 9.13
CA PHE A 20 3.45 3.67 8.57
C PHE A 20 4.57 4.39 7.84
N LEU A 21 5.81 3.95 8.09
CA LEU A 21 7.00 4.42 7.40
C LEU A 21 7.78 3.21 6.89
N GLY A 22 8.18 3.28 5.61
CA GLY A 22 8.88 2.17 5.00
C GLY A 22 9.45 2.49 3.63
N GLY A 23 9.72 1.44 2.89
CA GLY A 23 10.19 1.51 1.53
C GLY A 23 9.32 0.69 0.59
N THR A 24 9.52 0.90 -0.71
CA THR A 24 8.81 0.19 -1.77
C THR A 24 9.77 -0.62 -2.62
N ASN A 25 9.23 -1.64 -3.28
CA ASN A 25 9.84 -2.33 -4.40
C ASN A 25 8.80 -2.43 -5.52
N TYR A 26 9.19 -2.13 -6.74
CA TYR A 26 8.36 -2.24 -7.92
C TYR A 26 8.66 -3.56 -8.64
N ILE A 27 7.62 -4.19 -9.19
CA ILE A 27 7.71 -5.41 -10.00
C ILE A 27 6.82 -5.22 -11.23
N GLY A 28 7.45 -5.18 -12.38
CA GLY A 28 6.83 -5.00 -13.70
C GLY A 28 7.87 -5.15 -14.81
N GLU A 29 7.69 -4.42 -15.91
CA GLU A 29 8.49 -4.57 -17.15
C GLU A 29 9.86 -3.93 -17.03
N VAL A 30 10.03 -2.85 -16.27
CA VAL A 30 11.29 -2.13 -16.11
C VAL A 30 11.84 -2.31 -14.72
N GLY A 31 13.11 -2.72 -14.63
CA GLY A 31 13.83 -2.86 -13.36
C GLY A 31 14.16 -4.29 -12.97
N LYS A 32 14.33 -4.49 -11.66
CA LYS A 32 14.70 -5.79 -11.11
C LYS A 32 13.53 -6.76 -11.11
N THR A 33 13.81 -8.03 -11.32
CA THR A 33 12.85 -9.14 -11.22
C THR A 33 12.72 -9.71 -9.78
N THR A 34 13.44 -9.15 -8.81
CA THR A 34 13.45 -9.64 -7.41
C THR A 34 12.14 -9.29 -6.70
N PHE A 35 11.42 -10.29 -6.23
CA PHE A 35 10.06 -10.17 -5.73
C PHE A 35 9.92 -9.36 -4.43
N VAL A 36 10.81 -9.54 -3.46
CA VAL A 36 10.70 -8.83 -2.16
C VAL A 36 12.02 -8.13 -1.84
N GLN A 37 12.09 -6.86 -2.15
CA GLN A 37 13.24 -6.03 -1.79
C GLN A 37 12.83 -4.57 -1.55
N PRO A 38 11.99 -4.29 -0.52
CA PRO A 38 11.68 -2.90 -0.17
C PRO A 38 12.95 -2.10 0.08
N SER A 39 13.04 -0.91 -0.47
CA SER A 39 14.23 -0.08 -0.40
C SER A 39 13.90 1.28 0.19
N LEU A 40 14.68 1.73 1.14
CA LEU A 40 14.58 3.09 1.67
C LEU A 40 14.95 4.17 0.64
N LYS A 41 15.53 3.79 -0.51
CA LYS A 41 15.74 4.70 -1.64
C LYS A 41 14.43 5.06 -2.35
N THR A 42 13.37 4.31 -2.10
CA THR A 42 12.00 4.53 -2.57
C THR A 42 11.07 4.60 -1.35
N PRO A 43 11.04 5.75 -0.66
CA PRO A 43 10.33 5.88 0.62
C PRO A 43 8.82 5.81 0.44
N SER A 44 8.15 5.35 1.50
CA SER A 44 6.70 5.35 1.64
C SER A 44 6.32 5.82 3.03
N ALA A 45 5.30 6.68 3.08
CA ALA A 45 4.66 7.13 4.30
C ALA A 45 3.15 7.02 4.15
N THR A 46 2.47 6.42 5.13
CA THR A 46 1.01 6.24 5.11
C THR A 46 0.42 6.58 6.46
N LEU A 47 -0.50 7.54 6.46
CA LEU A 47 -1.34 7.84 7.62
C LEU A 47 -2.53 6.89 7.59
N PHE A 48 -2.91 6.33 8.73
CA PHE A 48 -4.08 5.47 8.82
C PHE A 48 -4.92 5.73 10.07
N TYR A 49 -6.21 5.49 9.89
CA TYR A 49 -7.20 5.40 10.95
C TYR A 49 -7.77 4.00 10.98
N LYS A 50 -7.83 3.37 12.16
CA LYS A 50 -8.33 2.02 12.33
C LYS A 50 -9.45 2.00 13.36
N SER A 51 -10.52 1.29 13.04
CA SER A 51 -11.63 0.99 13.95
C SER A 51 -11.63 -0.51 14.23
N ASN A 52 -11.28 -0.89 15.45
CA ASN A 52 -11.32 -2.27 15.90
C ASN A 52 -12.74 -2.57 16.42
N PHE A 53 -13.53 -3.30 15.66
CA PHE A 53 -14.89 -3.67 16.03
C PHE A 53 -14.97 -5.01 16.77
N SER A 54 -13.86 -5.74 16.82
CA SER A 54 -13.67 -6.88 17.72
C SER A 54 -12.18 -7.04 18.07
N THR A 55 -11.85 -7.95 18.97
CA THR A 55 -10.47 -8.32 19.29
C THR A 55 -9.69 -8.90 18.10
N ARG A 56 -10.41 -9.38 17.09
CA ARG A 56 -9.83 -10.02 15.91
C ARG A 56 -9.98 -9.21 14.62
N PHE A 57 -10.99 -8.36 14.50
CA PHE A 57 -11.32 -7.68 13.24
C PHE A 57 -11.24 -6.18 13.37
N ALA A 58 -10.61 -5.55 12.39
CA ALA A 58 -10.53 -4.10 12.28
C ALA A 58 -10.74 -3.63 10.84
N LEU A 59 -11.34 -2.45 10.69
CA LEU A 59 -11.38 -1.71 9.44
C LEU A 59 -10.35 -0.59 9.51
N ARG A 60 -9.47 -0.52 8.52
CA ARG A 60 -8.41 0.48 8.40
C ARG A 60 -8.61 1.32 7.15
N LEU A 61 -8.61 2.64 7.31
CA LEU A 61 -8.57 3.60 6.22
C LEU A 61 -7.17 4.18 6.13
N GLU A 62 -6.61 4.27 4.93
CA GLU A 62 -5.26 4.74 4.69
C GLU A 62 -5.22 5.87 3.68
N LEU A 63 -4.29 6.82 3.93
CA LEU A 63 -3.84 7.83 2.97
C LEU A 63 -2.31 7.75 2.89
N GLY A 64 -1.79 7.39 1.73
CA GLY A 64 -0.37 7.13 1.58
C GLY A 64 0.27 7.86 0.42
N LEU A 65 1.54 8.19 0.63
CA LEU A 65 2.46 8.77 -0.34
C LEU A 65 3.64 7.83 -0.48
N SER A 66 4.00 7.46 -1.70
CA SER A 66 5.12 6.57 -1.96
C SER A 66 5.82 6.90 -3.27
N SER A 67 7.06 6.45 -3.38
CA SER A 67 7.84 6.51 -4.61
C SER A 67 8.15 5.10 -5.05
N ILE A 68 8.15 4.86 -6.35
CA ILE A 68 8.64 3.62 -6.98
C ILE A 68 9.73 3.96 -7.97
N ARG A 69 10.63 3.00 -8.20
CA ARG A 69 11.72 3.17 -9.16
C ARG A 69 12.11 1.81 -9.75
N GLY A 70 12.29 1.80 -11.08
CA GLY A 70 12.90 0.68 -11.81
C GLY A 70 14.18 1.12 -12.51
N ILE A 71 15.18 0.23 -12.54
CA ILE A 71 16.45 0.43 -13.25
C ILE A 71 16.85 -0.91 -13.85
N ASP A 72 16.81 -1.01 -15.17
CA ASP A 72 17.10 -2.22 -15.92
C ASP A 72 18.55 -2.72 -15.77
N SER A 73 19.50 -1.80 -15.66
CA SER A 73 20.91 -2.16 -15.45
C SER A 73 21.18 -2.95 -14.16
N LEU A 74 20.24 -2.89 -13.20
CA LEU A 74 20.29 -3.65 -11.95
C LEU A 74 19.52 -4.98 -12.02
N SER A 75 18.90 -5.30 -13.15
CA SER A 75 18.19 -6.57 -13.37
C SER A 75 19.17 -7.75 -13.47
N ALA A 76 18.69 -8.96 -13.18
CA ALA A 76 19.43 -10.17 -13.45
C ALA A 76 19.34 -10.59 -14.94
N GLU A 77 18.35 -10.11 -15.67
CA GLU A 77 18.08 -10.46 -17.06
C GLU A 77 18.98 -9.71 -18.03
N PRO A 78 19.70 -10.41 -18.94
CA PRO A 78 20.61 -9.77 -19.89
C PRO A 78 19.92 -8.75 -20.82
N LEU A 79 18.74 -9.08 -21.34
CA LEU A 79 17.97 -8.21 -22.25
C LEU A 79 17.57 -6.88 -21.59
N ARG A 80 17.18 -6.91 -20.31
CA ARG A 80 16.88 -5.68 -19.57
C ARG A 80 18.15 -4.85 -19.36
N LYS A 81 19.28 -5.48 -19.03
CA LYS A 81 20.57 -4.77 -18.89
C LYS A 81 20.98 -4.05 -20.17
N GLU A 82 20.79 -4.70 -21.32
CA GLU A 82 21.11 -4.14 -22.64
C GLU A 82 20.16 -2.97 -22.97
N ARG A 83 18.87 -3.10 -22.67
CA ARG A 83 17.88 -2.04 -22.87
C ARG A 83 18.15 -0.82 -21.99
N ALA A 84 18.66 -1.02 -20.78
CA ALA A 84 19.13 0.01 -19.85
C ALA A 84 18.10 1.10 -19.50
N MET A 85 16.82 0.80 -19.55
CA MET A 85 15.74 1.73 -19.22
C MET A 85 15.66 2.00 -17.71
N SER A 86 15.15 3.18 -17.36
CA SER A 86 14.92 3.55 -15.96
C SER A 86 13.74 4.50 -15.83
N PHE A 87 13.01 4.38 -14.72
CA PHE A 87 11.93 5.28 -14.37
C PHE A 87 11.90 5.59 -12.89
N SER A 88 11.20 6.66 -12.54
CA SER A 88 10.80 7.01 -11.17
C SER A 88 9.39 7.56 -11.18
N ASN A 89 8.52 7.03 -10.32
CA ASN A 89 7.13 7.42 -10.26
C ASN A 89 6.70 7.70 -8.81
N SER A 90 5.72 8.58 -8.65
CA SER A 90 5.09 8.89 -7.37
C SER A 90 3.69 8.29 -7.33
N ILE A 91 3.39 7.56 -6.28
CA ILE A 91 2.10 6.89 -6.08
C ILE A 91 1.44 7.47 -4.84
N ASN A 92 0.27 8.05 -5.01
CA ASN A 92 -0.60 8.44 -3.89
C ASN A 92 -1.75 7.43 -3.83
N HIS A 93 -2.05 6.92 -2.66
CA HIS A 93 -3.13 5.94 -2.52
C HIS A 93 -4.05 6.27 -1.36
N THR A 94 -5.33 5.96 -1.56
CA THR A 94 -6.36 5.93 -0.52
C THR A 94 -6.91 4.52 -0.48
N SER A 95 -6.94 3.90 0.70
CA SER A 95 -7.34 2.50 0.83
C SER A 95 -8.34 2.28 1.95
N ALA A 96 -9.20 1.29 1.75
CA ALA A 96 -10.06 0.70 2.78
C ALA A 96 -9.68 -0.77 2.93
N ILE A 97 -9.25 -1.16 4.11
CA ILE A 97 -8.60 -2.44 4.38
C ILE A 97 -9.29 -3.13 5.56
N LEU A 98 -9.64 -4.40 5.37
CA LEU A 98 -10.05 -5.29 6.44
C LEU A 98 -8.80 -6.00 7.00
N GLU A 99 -8.62 -5.93 8.31
CA GLU A 99 -7.52 -6.55 9.04
C GLU A 99 -8.06 -7.64 9.96
N VAL A 100 -7.38 -8.79 9.98
CA VAL A 100 -7.74 -9.95 10.80
C VAL A 100 -6.55 -10.36 11.65
N ASN A 101 -6.68 -10.22 12.97
CA ASN A 101 -5.69 -10.64 13.94
C ASN A 101 -5.76 -12.15 14.17
N TYR A 102 -4.63 -12.80 14.18
CA TYR A 102 -4.55 -14.23 14.49
C TYR A 102 -4.79 -14.49 15.98
N PHE A 103 -4.13 -13.74 16.84
CA PHE A 103 -4.40 -13.75 18.28
C PHE A 103 -5.35 -12.61 18.65
N GLU A 104 -6.17 -12.84 19.66
CA GLU A 104 -7.03 -11.79 20.22
C GLU A 104 -6.18 -10.69 20.84
N MET A 105 -6.46 -9.46 20.47
CA MET A 105 -5.83 -8.28 21.05
C MET A 105 -6.84 -7.58 21.94
N ASP A 106 -6.76 -7.85 23.24
CA ASP A 106 -7.56 -7.14 24.24
C ASP A 106 -6.82 -5.87 24.67
N PHE A 107 -7.43 -4.73 24.42
CA PHE A 107 -6.90 -3.43 24.80
C PHE A 107 -7.20 -3.07 26.26
N SER A 108 -8.02 -3.85 26.95
CA SER A 108 -8.33 -3.67 28.38
C SER A 108 -7.30 -4.33 29.29
N ASP A 109 -6.56 -5.30 28.80
CA ASP A 109 -5.54 -5.99 29.57
C ASP A 109 -4.17 -5.32 29.42
N PHE A 110 -3.43 -5.19 30.52
CA PHE A 110 -2.11 -4.55 30.57
C PHE A 110 -0.97 -5.50 30.17
N GLU A 111 -1.26 -6.78 29.95
CA GLU A 111 -0.24 -7.71 29.51
C GLU A 111 0.23 -7.37 28.09
N SER A 112 1.52 -7.54 27.85
CA SER A 112 2.15 -7.33 26.56
C SER A 112 1.58 -8.36 25.56
N SER A 113 0.64 -7.91 24.75
CA SER A 113 0.04 -8.74 23.71
C SER A 113 0.68 -8.43 22.35
N TRP A 114 0.91 -9.47 21.58
CA TRP A 114 1.33 -9.36 20.20
C TRP A 114 0.44 -10.25 19.31
N SER A 115 0.28 -9.88 18.07
CA SER A 115 -0.48 -10.68 17.12
C SER A 115 0.08 -10.54 15.72
N PRO A 116 0.29 -11.65 15.01
CA PRO A 116 0.33 -11.61 13.57
C PRO A 116 -1.05 -11.25 13.05
N TYR A 117 -1.10 -10.61 11.88
CA TYR A 117 -2.36 -10.27 11.23
C TYR A 117 -2.23 -10.35 9.72
N LEU A 118 -3.35 -10.62 9.09
CA LEU A 118 -3.53 -10.57 7.64
C LEU A 118 -4.42 -9.39 7.30
N PHE A 119 -4.25 -8.86 6.12
CA PHE A 119 -5.12 -7.80 5.66
C PHE A 119 -5.31 -7.83 4.14
N VAL A 120 -6.48 -7.38 3.72
CA VAL A 120 -6.86 -7.21 2.32
C VAL A 120 -7.85 -6.06 2.19
N GLY A 121 -7.87 -5.41 1.04
CA GLY A 121 -8.77 -4.28 0.85
C GLY A 121 -8.90 -3.82 -0.59
N LEU A 122 -9.36 -2.59 -0.73
CA LEU A 122 -9.45 -1.87 -1.99
C LEU A 122 -8.71 -0.54 -1.86
N SER A 123 -7.98 -0.19 -2.91
CA SER A 123 -7.25 1.07 -3.03
C SER A 123 -7.66 1.80 -4.30
N TYR A 124 -7.69 3.12 -4.20
CA TYR A 124 -7.69 4.03 -5.32
C TYR A 124 -6.34 4.71 -5.37
N ILE A 125 -5.63 4.59 -6.48
CA ILE A 125 -4.29 5.10 -6.65
C ILE A 125 -4.27 6.22 -7.69
N LYS A 126 -3.45 7.25 -7.42
CA LYS A 126 -3.05 8.29 -8.36
C LYS A 126 -1.57 8.11 -8.66
N TYR A 127 -1.23 8.09 -9.92
CA TYR A 127 0.15 7.92 -10.38
C TYR A 127 0.42 8.84 -11.57
N ARG A 128 1.70 8.91 -11.99
CA ARG A 128 2.11 9.62 -13.19
C ARG A 128 2.13 8.63 -14.35
N ASP A 129 1.43 8.95 -15.42
CA ASP A 129 1.59 8.25 -16.69
C ASP A 129 2.94 8.66 -17.30
N LEU A 130 3.78 7.68 -17.57
CA LEU A 130 5.14 7.83 -18.04
C LEU A 130 5.26 7.34 -19.48
N TYR A 131 6.20 7.90 -20.21
CA TYR A 131 6.56 7.44 -21.54
C TYR A 131 8.07 7.51 -21.75
N TYR A 132 8.60 6.74 -22.69
CA TYR A 132 10.00 6.82 -23.10
C TYR A 132 10.09 7.54 -24.44
N PRO A 133 10.83 8.67 -24.54
CA PRO A 133 11.15 9.28 -25.83
C PRO A 133 11.96 8.31 -26.70
N ILE A 134 11.83 8.40 -28.04
CA ILE A 134 12.48 7.45 -28.97
C ILE A 134 13.99 7.34 -28.78
N SER A 135 14.65 8.41 -28.36
CA SER A 135 16.11 8.45 -28.21
C SER A 135 16.58 8.36 -26.76
N GLU A 136 15.69 8.14 -25.77
CA GLU A 136 16.04 8.19 -24.37
C GLU A 136 15.70 6.88 -23.63
N SER A 137 16.54 6.54 -22.65
CA SER A 137 16.35 5.38 -21.77
C SER A 137 15.72 5.76 -20.43
N VAL A 138 15.38 7.04 -20.22
CA VAL A 138 14.77 7.55 -19.00
C VAL A 138 13.34 7.94 -19.29
N ALA A 139 12.42 7.45 -18.49
CA ALA A 139 11.01 7.76 -18.63
C ALA A 139 10.72 9.22 -18.28
N ASN A 140 9.91 9.87 -19.09
CA ASN A 140 9.42 11.22 -18.91
C ASN A 140 7.96 11.20 -18.45
N TYR A 141 7.54 12.26 -17.76
CA TYR A 141 6.19 12.45 -17.26
C TYR A 141 5.28 13.04 -18.34
N GLN A 142 4.09 12.46 -18.51
CA GLN A 142 3.08 12.94 -19.44
C GLN A 142 1.89 13.58 -18.71
N THR A 143 1.17 12.80 -17.89
CA THR A 143 -0.03 13.24 -17.19
C THR A 143 -0.21 12.49 -15.88
N ASN A 144 -1.22 12.88 -15.09
CA ASN A 144 -1.65 12.10 -13.93
C ASN A 144 -2.81 11.19 -14.32
N GLU A 145 -2.71 9.94 -13.91
CA GLU A 145 -3.70 8.91 -14.13
C GLU A 145 -4.16 8.31 -12.81
N PHE A 146 -5.27 7.60 -12.85
CA PHE A 146 -5.87 6.95 -11.71
C PHE A 146 -6.19 5.49 -12.03
N SER A 147 -6.10 4.64 -11.03
CA SER A 147 -6.49 3.24 -11.15
C SER A 147 -6.97 2.69 -9.81
N PHE A 148 -7.63 1.55 -9.86
CA PHE A 148 -7.88 0.76 -8.66
C PHE A 148 -6.75 -0.22 -8.42
N ALA A 149 -6.64 -0.67 -7.17
CA ALA A 149 -5.68 -1.68 -6.77
C ALA A 149 -6.21 -2.50 -5.58
N ILE A 150 -5.64 -3.68 -5.37
CA ILE A 150 -5.94 -4.54 -4.23
C ILE A 150 -4.71 -4.57 -3.33
N PRO A 151 -4.75 -3.88 -2.18
CA PRO A 151 -3.75 -4.06 -1.13
C PRO A 151 -4.02 -5.36 -0.40
N MET A 152 -2.98 -6.16 -0.21
CA MET A 152 -3.01 -7.38 0.59
C MET A 152 -1.66 -7.56 1.28
N GLY A 153 -1.67 -8.16 2.47
CA GLY A 153 -0.41 -8.35 3.16
C GLY A 153 -0.52 -9.01 4.52
N VAL A 154 0.63 -9.07 5.14
CA VAL A 154 0.83 -9.67 6.44
C VAL A 154 1.61 -8.70 7.33
N GLY A 155 1.36 -8.77 8.61
CA GLY A 155 2.12 -8.02 9.58
C GLY A 155 2.17 -8.71 10.94
N VAL A 156 2.99 -8.16 11.78
CA VAL A 156 3.00 -8.47 13.21
C VAL A 156 2.94 -7.16 13.97
N LYS A 157 2.15 -7.12 15.01
CA LYS A 157 2.05 -5.95 15.88
C LYS A 157 2.16 -6.34 17.32
N THR A 158 2.71 -5.44 18.11
CA THR A 158 2.85 -5.58 19.56
C THR A 158 2.49 -4.30 20.26
N ARG A 159 2.02 -4.42 21.46
CA ARG A 159 1.64 -3.30 22.28
C ARG A 159 2.87 -2.72 22.98
N LEU A 160 3.00 -1.40 22.98
CA LEU A 160 4.02 -0.63 23.68
C LEU A 160 3.37 0.23 24.76
N GLY A 161 3.28 -0.31 25.97
CA GLY A 161 2.59 0.36 27.08
C GLY A 161 1.08 0.41 26.88
N MET A 162 0.41 1.46 27.40
CA MET A 162 -1.05 1.50 27.46
C MET A 162 -1.72 1.77 26.10
N ASN A 163 -1.17 2.68 25.32
CA ASN A 163 -1.88 3.26 24.19
C ASN A 163 -1.15 3.13 22.86
N PHE A 164 0.11 2.71 22.85
CA PHE A 164 0.89 2.62 21.61
C PHE A 164 0.97 1.18 21.11
N LEU A 165 0.91 1.03 19.79
CA LEU A 165 1.18 -0.24 19.12
C LEU A 165 2.28 -0.01 18.08
N LEU A 166 3.26 -0.91 18.09
CA LEU A 166 4.30 -0.99 17.08
C LEU A 166 3.99 -2.18 16.16
N GLY A 167 4.03 -1.96 14.86
CA GLY A 167 3.85 -3.01 13.86
C GLY A 167 4.99 -3.07 12.87
N PHE A 168 5.17 -4.24 12.28
CA PHE A 168 5.95 -4.46 11.07
C PHE A 168 5.04 -5.07 10.01
N GLU A 169 5.04 -4.52 8.80
CA GLU A 169 4.13 -4.93 7.73
C GLU A 169 4.89 -5.16 6.42
N ILE A 170 4.45 -6.18 5.69
CA ILE A 170 4.76 -6.37 4.26
C ILE A 170 3.42 -6.34 3.53
N LYS A 171 3.26 -5.38 2.63
CA LYS A 171 2.04 -5.14 1.84
C LYS A 171 2.36 -5.26 0.36
N ALA A 172 1.61 -6.08 -0.36
CA ALA A 172 1.59 -6.13 -1.81
C ALA A 172 0.38 -5.34 -2.31
N LEU A 173 0.61 -4.46 -3.26
CA LEU A 173 -0.43 -3.70 -3.95
C LEU A 173 -0.48 -4.20 -5.40
N TYR A 174 -1.50 -4.99 -5.71
CA TYR A 174 -1.80 -5.42 -7.08
C TYR A 174 -2.59 -4.30 -7.76
N THR A 175 -2.03 -3.68 -8.78
CA THR A 175 -2.70 -2.59 -9.50
C THR A 175 -3.45 -3.12 -10.72
N PHE A 176 -4.53 -2.45 -11.11
CA PHE A 176 -5.25 -2.75 -12.34
C PHE A 176 -4.74 -1.87 -13.50
N THR A 177 -3.44 -1.63 -13.55
CA THR A 177 -2.78 -0.85 -14.59
C THR A 177 -1.39 -1.39 -14.86
N ASP A 178 -0.91 -1.19 -16.07
CA ASP A 178 0.41 -1.54 -16.58
C ASP A 178 1.18 -0.28 -17.05
N LYS A 179 0.82 0.88 -16.48
CA LYS A 179 1.36 2.18 -16.90
C LYS A 179 2.31 2.81 -15.90
N LEU A 180 2.62 2.12 -14.79
CA LEU A 180 3.38 2.73 -13.70
C LEU A 180 4.84 2.98 -14.08
N ASP A 181 5.39 2.19 -14.99
CA ASP A 181 6.80 2.22 -15.41
C ASP A 181 7.03 2.82 -16.80
N GLY A 182 5.95 3.19 -17.51
CA GLY A 182 6.01 3.76 -18.85
C GLY A 182 6.12 2.71 -19.97
N SER A 183 5.94 1.41 -19.68
CA SER A 183 5.92 0.35 -20.70
C SER A 183 4.70 0.42 -21.62
N PHE A 184 3.57 0.90 -21.09
CA PHE A 184 2.30 1.11 -21.83
C PHE A 184 1.81 2.55 -21.68
N PRO A 185 2.50 3.54 -22.29
CA PRO A 185 2.12 4.94 -22.18
C PRO A 185 0.78 5.20 -22.89
N THR A 186 0.07 6.23 -22.44
CA THR A 186 -1.05 6.77 -23.23
C THR A 186 -0.50 7.40 -24.49
N PHE A 187 -0.94 6.90 -25.64
CA PHE A 187 -0.45 7.39 -26.92
C PHE A 187 -0.95 8.80 -27.21
N VAL A 188 -0.05 9.71 -27.58
CA VAL A 188 -0.35 11.08 -27.99
C VAL A 188 0.42 11.37 -29.25
N ASP A 189 -0.27 11.70 -30.34
CA ASP A 189 0.31 11.89 -31.70
C ASP A 189 1.36 13.02 -31.77
N GLU A 190 1.33 13.96 -30.83
CA GLU A 190 2.26 15.10 -30.78
C GLU A 190 3.58 14.79 -30.05
N ILE A 191 3.68 13.62 -29.40
CA ILE A 191 4.84 13.22 -28.61
C ILE A 191 5.58 12.09 -29.31
N ASP A 192 6.88 12.32 -29.53
CA ASP A 192 7.79 11.30 -30.08
C ASP A 192 8.14 10.28 -29.00
N GLN A 193 7.37 9.19 -28.92
CA GLN A 193 7.46 8.18 -27.88
C GLN A 193 7.73 6.79 -28.45
N GLN A 194 8.41 5.95 -27.66
CA GLN A 194 8.62 4.55 -28.02
C GLN A 194 7.29 3.80 -28.01
N PRO A 195 7.11 2.79 -28.87
CA PRO A 195 5.94 1.93 -28.82
C PRO A 195 5.88 1.17 -27.50
N ALA A 196 4.65 0.80 -27.10
CA ALA A 196 4.45 -0.04 -25.92
C ALA A 196 5.24 -1.36 -26.03
N PHE A 197 5.78 -1.80 -24.89
CA PHE A 197 6.59 -3.01 -24.82
C PHE A 197 6.25 -3.81 -23.56
N GLY A 198 6.68 -5.06 -23.49
CA GLY A 198 6.41 -5.93 -22.35
C GLY A 198 5.20 -6.83 -22.55
N ASN A 199 4.58 -7.26 -21.46
CA ASN A 199 3.45 -8.18 -21.47
C ASN A 199 2.16 -7.46 -21.06
N SER A 200 1.33 -7.11 -22.03
CA SER A 200 0.04 -6.42 -21.82
C SER A 200 -1.00 -7.19 -20.97
N LEU A 201 -0.70 -8.44 -20.61
CA LEU A 201 -1.56 -9.27 -19.76
C LEU A 201 -1.10 -9.29 -18.29
N SER A 202 0.02 -8.67 -17.98
CA SER A 202 0.53 -8.55 -16.62
C SER A 202 0.29 -7.13 -16.09
N ASN A 203 -0.28 -7.04 -14.90
CA ASN A 203 -0.42 -5.76 -14.21
C ASN A 203 0.76 -5.53 -13.25
N ASP A 204 1.02 -4.28 -12.96
CA ASP A 204 2.08 -3.84 -12.07
C ASP A 204 1.83 -4.20 -10.61
N TRP A 205 2.91 -4.56 -9.91
CA TRP A 205 2.89 -4.81 -8.47
C TRP A 205 3.82 -3.86 -7.73
N ILE A 206 3.36 -3.41 -6.56
CA ILE A 206 4.19 -2.61 -5.65
C ILE A 206 4.25 -3.33 -4.30
N ILE A 207 5.45 -3.65 -3.83
CA ILE A 207 5.67 -4.25 -2.52
C ILE A 207 6.12 -3.16 -1.56
N PHE A 208 5.46 -3.04 -0.44
CA PHE A 208 5.81 -2.17 0.68
C PHE A 208 6.37 -3.00 1.82
N GLY A 209 7.36 -2.48 2.51
CA GLY A 209 7.85 -3.06 3.75
C GLY A 209 8.28 -1.98 4.70
N GLY A 210 7.86 -2.06 5.96
CA GLY A 210 8.15 -1.02 6.92
C GLY A 210 7.52 -1.23 8.28
N PHE A 211 7.60 -0.19 9.09
CA PHE A 211 7.10 -0.16 10.46
C PHE A 211 5.91 0.78 10.58
N SER A 212 4.97 0.40 11.42
CA SER A 212 3.84 1.24 11.79
C SER A 212 3.87 1.54 13.29
N LEU A 213 3.52 2.77 13.65
CA LEU A 213 3.29 3.18 15.02
C LEU A 213 1.89 3.77 15.11
N SER A 214 1.05 3.24 16.00
CA SER A 214 -0.28 3.76 16.23
C SER A 214 -0.53 4.09 17.69
N TYR A 215 -1.41 5.05 17.89
CA TYR A 215 -1.96 5.43 19.17
C TYR A 215 -3.41 4.96 19.24
N SER A 216 -3.70 4.12 20.24
CA SER A 216 -5.03 3.59 20.51
C SER A 216 -5.75 4.48 21.51
N PHE A 217 -6.96 4.88 21.17
CA PHE A 217 -7.86 5.60 22.08
C PHE A 217 -9.20 4.85 22.12
N GLY A 218 -9.65 4.54 23.31
CA GLY A 218 -10.86 3.77 23.53
C GLY A 218 -11.86 4.51 24.39
N ARG A 219 -13.08 4.12 24.25
CA ARG A 219 -14.24 4.21 25.13
C ARG A 219 -14.17 5.27 26.24
N GLY A 220 -14.71 6.46 26.01
CA GLY A 220 -14.97 7.39 27.10
C GLY A 220 -15.01 8.87 26.75
N TRP A 221 -14.49 9.28 25.62
CA TRP A 221 -14.35 10.73 25.36
C TRP A 221 -15.58 11.39 24.73
N PHE A 222 -16.58 10.62 24.27
CA PHE A 222 -17.75 11.19 23.59
C PHE A 222 -19.12 10.93 24.25
N ILE A 223 -19.20 10.19 25.37
CA ILE A 223 -20.50 9.85 26.00
C ILE A 223 -20.66 10.35 27.43
N GLU A 224 -19.60 10.74 28.14
CA GLU A 224 -19.72 11.30 29.50
C GLU A 224 -20.04 12.80 29.56
N GLY A 225 -20.20 13.48 28.45
CA GLY A 225 -20.50 14.91 28.39
C GLY A 225 -21.92 15.27 27.94
N LEU A 226 -22.83 14.29 27.76
CA LEU A 226 -24.18 14.51 27.24
C LEU A 226 -25.28 13.68 27.97
N LEU A 227 -25.22 13.61 29.27
CA LEU A 227 -26.36 13.28 30.14
C LEU A 227 -26.31 14.16 31.38
#